data_913f51b63508e2d9e120b0c750db720e
#
_entry.id   913f51b63508e2d9e120b0c750db720e
#
_cell.length_a   1.000
_cell.length_b   1.000
_cell.length_c   1.000
_cell.angle_alpha   90.00
_cell.angle_beta   90.00
_cell.angle_gamma   90.00
#
_symmetry.space_group_name_H-M   'P 1'
#
loop_
_entity.id
_entity.type
_entity.pdbx_description
1 polymer ?
#
loop_
_entity_poly.entity_id
_entity_poly.type
_entity_poly.pdbx_seq_one_letter_code
_entity_poly.pdbx_strand_id
1 'polypeptide(L)'
;MKKILLASLITTNTFAITGIGEYRYGPDTTENFACEMAEERAKEDAILKYSGELIEAQMSEECRREECVFRRDTFSEFNGYIKSISKKDIQKQSFPGYAACIVTVEAEVSRVNNSIVFNVDGKFDVRHEEEMTFKVVSNRVGKLGVFNYHGNRYYKIQEVKFASRQTEIMLPSDKTKKLVAMVPEGKTQSKELVTFLFSEKDVPFKNEYTTLEMKNLIASIPPKNRKVINRYVNIVR
;
A
#
# COMPACT_ATOMS: atom_id res chain seq x y z
N MET A 1 62.52 1.89 4.71
CA MET A 1 61.45 0.99 4.29
C MET A 1 60.15 1.79 4.17
N LYS A 2 59.72 2.15 2.93
CA LYS A 2 58.45 2.86 2.69
C LYS A 2 57.33 1.83 2.58
N LYS A 3 56.38 1.86 3.52
CA LYS A 3 55.13 1.07 3.44
C LYS A 3 54.16 1.79 2.48
N ILE A 4 53.91 1.13 1.35
CA ILE A 4 52.85 1.56 0.40
C ILE A 4 51.56 0.98 0.92
N LEU A 5 50.64 1.86 1.40
CA LEU A 5 49.26 1.47 1.70
C LEU A 5 48.51 1.43 0.36
N LEU A 6 48.12 0.22 -0.09
CA LEU A 6 47.17 0.03 -1.16
C LEU A 6 45.77 0.30 -0.56
N ALA A 7 45.18 1.45 -0.90
CA ALA A 7 43.77 1.69 -0.64
C ALA A 7 42.97 0.94 -1.71
N SER A 8 42.31 -0.16 -1.30
CA SER A 8 41.36 -0.89 -2.14
C SER A 8 40.09 -0.04 -2.29
N LEU A 9 39.90 0.56 -3.45
CA LEU A 9 38.64 1.20 -3.84
C LEU A 9 37.61 0.09 -4.08
N ILE A 10 36.75 -0.13 -3.09
CA ILE A 10 35.55 -0.95 -3.26
C ILE A 10 34.55 -0.09 -4.04
N THR A 11 34.52 -0.26 -5.36
CA THR A 11 33.46 0.27 -6.22
C THR A 11 32.19 -0.54 -5.96
N THR A 12 31.27 0.00 -5.18
CA THR A 12 29.91 -0.54 -5.09
C THR A 12 29.23 -0.31 -6.44
N ASN A 13 29.10 -1.36 -7.24
CA ASN A 13 28.28 -1.33 -8.44
C ASN A 13 26.81 -1.18 -8.02
N THR A 14 26.29 0.03 -8.04
CA THR A 14 24.86 0.27 -7.93
C THR A 14 24.25 0.03 -9.31
N PHE A 15 23.43 -1.01 -9.42
CA PHE A 15 22.69 -1.30 -10.65
C PHE A 15 21.45 -0.41 -10.70
N ALA A 16 21.37 0.42 -11.74
CA ALA A 16 20.14 1.13 -12.07
C ALA A 16 19.15 0.14 -12.69
N ILE A 17 17.90 0.19 -12.24
CA ILE A 17 16.82 -0.65 -12.72
C ILE A 17 15.88 0.19 -13.55
N THR A 18 15.52 -0.31 -14.73
CA THR A 18 14.56 0.35 -15.62
C THR A 18 13.14 -0.07 -15.28
N GLY A 19 12.32 0.91 -14.89
CA GLY A 19 10.88 0.76 -14.73
C GLY A 19 10.13 1.46 -15.85
N ILE A 20 9.00 0.89 -16.27
CA ILE A 20 8.13 1.43 -17.32
C ILE A 20 6.71 1.50 -16.79
N GLY A 21 6.07 2.65 -16.96
CA GLY A 21 4.67 2.86 -16.61
C GLY A 21 3.88 3.50 -17.74
N GLU A 22 2.66 3.03 -17.95
CA GLU A 22 1.72 3.58 -18.94
C GLU A 22 0.44 4.00 -18.23
N TYR A 23 -0.10 5.16 -18.62
CA TYR A 23 -1.43 5.60 -18.21
C TYR A 23 -2.21 6.10 -19.43
N ARG A 24 -3.35 5.45 -19.68
CA ARG A 24 -4.28 5.85 -20.74
C ARG A 24 -5.32 6.79 -20.20
N TYR A 25 -5.67 7.83 -20.97
CA TYR A 25 -6.60 8.85 -20.52
C TYR A 25 -7.48 9.37 -21.64
N GLY A 26 -8.69 9.74 -21.27
CA GLY A 26 -9.67 10.39 -22.14
C GLY A 26 -9.69 11.92 -21.94
N PRO A 27 -10.65 12.62 -22.58
CA PRO A 27 -10.74 14.08 -22.56
C PRO A 27 -10.98 14.68 -21.16
N ASP A 28 -11.52 13.88 -20.22
CA ASP A 28 -11.80 14.33 -18.85
C ASP A 28 -10.58 14.30 -17.92
N THR A 29 -9.44 13.84 -18.41
CA THR A 29 -8.19 13.71 -17.62
C THR A 29 -7.11 14.57 -18.23
N THR A 30 -6.44 15.40 -17.42
CA THR A 30 -5.34 16.22 -17.92
C THR A 30 -4.10 15.38 -18.23
N GLU A 31 -3.37 15.79 -19.25
CA GLU A 31 -2.13 15.12 -19.66
C GLU A 31 -1.09 15.09 -18.53
N ASN A 32 -0.96 16.18 -17.78
CA ASN A 32 -0.02 16.23 -16.65
C ASN A 32 -0.34 15.16 -15.60
N PHE A 33 -1.62 15.05 -15.21
CA PHE A 33 -2.05 14.00 -14.29
C PHE A 33 -1.77 12.59 -14.83
N ALA A 34 -2.05 12.37 -16.12
CA ALA A 34 -1.77 11.09 -16.76
C ALA A 34 -0.28 10.72 -16.74
N CYS A 35 0.60 11.69 -17.00
CA CYS A 35 2.04 11.47 -16.96
C CYS A 35 2.58 11.29 -15.52
N GLU A 36 2.01 11.96 -14.54
CA GLU A 36 2.32 11.70 -13.12
C GLU A 36 1.94 10.27 -12.71
N MET A 37 0.75 9.81 -13.12
CA MET A 37 0.31 8.44 -12.85
C MET A 37 1.16 7.39 -13.58
N ALA A 38 1.61 7.68 -14.80
CA ALA A 38 2.53 6.83 -15.53
C ALA A 38 3.90 6.77 -14.84
N GLU A 39 4.39 7.88 -14.31
CA GLU A 39 5.65 7.92 -13.54
C GLU A 39 5.55 7.07 -12.26
N GLU A 40 4.46 7.18 -11.51
CA GLU A 40 4.26 6.34 -10.32
C GLU A 40 4.26 4.85 -10.68
N ARG A 41 3.60 4.45 -11.77
CA ARG A 41 3.64 3.07 -12.26
C ARG A 41 5.04 2.63 -12.68
N ALA A 42 5.82 3.52 -13.30
CA ALA A 42 7.21 3.24 -13.67
C ALA A 42 8.10 3.00 -12.43
N LYS A 43 7.91 3.79 -11.37
CA LYS A 43 8.59 3.59 -10.09
C LYS A 43 8.19 2.26 -9.43
N GLU A 44 6.91 1.93 -9.45
CA GLU A 44 6.40 0.65 -8.95
C GLU A 44 7.02 -0.53 -9.72
N ASP A 45 7.07 -0.46 -11.04
CA ASP A 45 7.67 -1.50 -11.89
C ASP A 45 9.18 -1.68 -11.61
N ALA A 46 9.93 -0.59 -11.42
CA ALA A 46 11.34 -0.67 -11.05
C ALA A 46 11.55 -1.36 -9.69
N ILE A 47 10.72 -1.06 -8.70
CA ILE A 47 10.78 -1.70 -7.38
C ILE A 47 10.43 -3.19 -7.49
N LEU A 48 9.39 -3.55 -8.25
CA LEU A 48 8.97 -4.94 -8.48
C LEU A 48 10.09 -5.76 -9.13
N LYS A 49 10.72 -5.23 -10.17
CA LYS A 49 11.84 -5.89 -10.85
C LYS A 49 13.05 -6.14 -9.93
N TYR A 50 13.27 -5.25 -8.95
CA TYR A 50 14.36 -5.37 -8.00
C TYR A 50 14.07 -6.33 -6.85
N SER A 51 12.89 -6.24 -6.26
CA SER A 51 12.55 -6.94 -5.03
C SER A 51 11.93 -8.32 -5.25
N GLY A 52 11.56 -8.65 -6.49
CA GLY A 52 10.70 -9.79 -6.81
C GLY A 52 9.27 -9.55 -6.30
N GLU A 53 8.31 -10.22 -6.91
CA GLU A 53 6.92 -10.11 -6.52
C GLU A 53 6.65 -10.83 -5.20
N LEU A 54 6.30 -10.08 -4.16
CA LEU A 54 5.38 -10.56 -3.14
C LEU A 54 4.00 -10.03 -3.53
N ILE A 55 3.40 -10.64 -4.55
CA ILE A 55 2.03 -10.33 -4.94
C ILE A 55 1.11 -11.16 -4.06
N GLU A 56 0.51 -10.53 -3.05
CA GLU A 56 -0.84 -10.91 -2.67
C GLU A 56 -1.79 -10.26 -3.70
N ALA A 57 -1.97 -10.90 -4.84
CA ALA A 57 -3.00 -10.53 -5.78
C ALA A 57 -4.35 -10.90 -5.16
N GLN A 58 -5.02 -9.91 -4.62
CA GLN A 58 -6.35 -10.08 -4.08
C GLN A 58 -7.33 -9.65 -5.18
N MET A 59 -8.08 -10.64 -5.68
CA MET A 59 -9.18 -10.41 -6.61
C MET A 59 -10.43 -10.15 -5.78
N SER A 60 -10.99 -8.95 -5.87
CA SER A 60 -12.35 -8.69 -5.36
C SER A 60 -13.33 -8.83 -6.51
N GLU A 61 -14.33 -9.66 -6.33
CA GLU A 61 -15.46 -9.81 -7.24
C GLU A 61 -16.62 -8.94 -6.73
N GLU A 62 -16.93 -7.88 -7.44
CA GLU A 62 -18.12 -7.07 -7.16
C GLU A 62 -19.18 -7.41 -8.19
N CYS A 63 -20.17 -8.22 -7.78
CA CYS A 63 -21.30 -8.59 -8.63
C CYS A 63 -22.47 -7.63 -8.41
N ARG A 64 -22.93 -6.95 -9.46
CA ARG A 64 -24.18 -6.20 -9.52
C ARG A 64 -25.07 -6.81 -10.60
N ARG A 65 -26.21 -7.41 -10.20
CA ARG A 65 -27.26 -7.91 -11.11
C ARG A 65 -26.72 -8.73 -12.30
N GLU A 66 -26.10 -9.84 -12.10
CA GLU A 66 -25.55 -10.73 -13.14
C GLU A 66 -24.28 -10.25 -13.85
N GLU A 67 -23.83 -9.01 -13.67
CA GLU A 67 -22.53 -8.55 -14.13
C GLU A 67 -21.54 -8.54 -12.96
N CYS A 68 -20.52 -9.40 -13.04
CA CYS A 68 -19.42 -9.44 -12.10
C CYS A 68 -18.26 -8.62 -12.65
N VAL A 69 -17.88 -7.54 -11.95
CA VAL A 69 -16.70 -6.75 -12.27
C VAL A 69 -15.55 -7.22 -11.40
N PHE A 70 -14.56 -7.85 -12.01
CA PHE A 70 -13.33 -8.23 -11.35
C PHE A 70 -12.45 -6.98 -11.19
N ARG A 71 -12.28 -6.51 -9.97
CA ARG A 71 -11.27 -5.50 -9.64
C ARG A 71 -10.04 -6.18 -9.09
N ARG A 72 -8.93 -6.00 -9.76
CA ARG A 72 -7.62 -6.39 -9.27
C ARG A 72 -7.04 -5.20 -8.49
N ASP A 73 -7.33 -5.15 -7.21
CA ASP A 73 -6.66 -4.19 -6.33
C ASP A 73 -5.31 -4.78 -5.92
N THR A 74 -4.28 -4.37 -6.63
CA THR A 74 -2.91 -4.82 -6.34
C THR A 74 -2.34 -3.93 -5.24
N PHE A 75 -2.42 -4.36 -4.00
CA PHE A 75 -1.64 -3.79 -2.91
C PHE A 75 -0.34 -4.57 -2.79
N SER A 76 0.70 -4.09 -3.44
CA SER A 76 2.03 -4.65 -3.28
C SER A 76 2.71 -4.02 -2.07
N GLU A 77 3.02 -4.83 -1.05
CA GLU A 77 4.05 -4.46 -0.08
C GLU A 77 5.40 -4.51 -0.79
N PHE A 78 5.88 -3.36 -1.21
CA PHE A 78 7.19 -3.29 -1.82
C PHE A 78 8.27 -3.44 -0.74
N ASN A 79 9.07 -4.49 -0.84
CA ASN A 79 10.28 -4.66 -0.04
C ASN A 79 11.45 -3.78 -0.56
N GLY A 80 11.13 -2.73 -1.31
CA GLY A 80 12.09 -1.83 -1.92
C GLY A 80 11.64 -0.37 -1.86
N TYR A 81 12.59 0.53 -2.02
CA TYR A 81 12.33 1.96 -2.23
C TYR A 81 13.31 2.54 -3.23
N ILE A 82 12.89 3.55 -3.95
CA ILE A 82 13.75 4.29 -4.87
C ILE A 82 14.59 5.27 -4.07
N LYS A 83 15.90 5.16 -4.19
CA LYS A 83 16.85 6.11 -3.61
C LYS A 83 17.00 7.35 -4.48
N SER A 84 17.13 7.13 -5.79
CA SER A 84 17.31 8.17 -6.78
C SER A 84 16.82 7.70 -8.15
N ILE A 85 16.41 8.65 -8.98
CA ILE A 85 16.12 8.44 -10.39
C ILE A 85 17.24 9.13 -11.17
N SER A 86 17.99 8.37 -11.95
CA SER A 86 19.10 8.86 -12.75
C SER A 86 18.66 9.38 -14.12
N LYS A 87 17.56 8.80 -14.65
CA LYS A 87 16.99 9.18 -15.94
C LYS A 87 15.48 9.01 -15.94
N LYS A 88 14.80 9.93 -16.59
CA LYS A 88 13.36 9.87 -16.84
C LYS A 88 13.10 10.25 -18.30
N ASP A 89 12.41 9.40 -19.03
CA ASP A 89 11.92 9.64 -20.37
C ASP A 89 10.38 9.61 -20.38
N ILE A 90 9.76 10.56 -21.08
CA ILE A 90 8.30 10.69 -21.16
C ILE A 90 7.91 10.68 -22.63
N GLN A 91 7.10 9.71 -23.01
CA GLN A 91 6.55 9.57 -24.35
C GLN A 91 5.04 9.73 -24.30
N LYS A 92 4.49 10.48 -25.24
CA LYS A 92 3.06 10.72 -25.38
C LYS A 92 2.58 10.13 -26.70
N GLN A 93 1.50 9.37 -26.63
CA GLN A 93 0.89 8.74 -27.78
C GLN A 93 -0.57 9.10 -27.86
N SER A 94 -1.05 9.47 -29.04
CA SER A 94 -2.45 9.80 -29.30
C SER A 94 -3.09 8.72 -30.17
N PHE A 95 -4.28 8.30 -29.75
CA PHE A 95 -5.09 7.28 -30.44
C PHE A 95 -6.51 7.83 -30.69
N PRO A 96 -7.28 7.25 -31.61
CA PRO A 96 -8.68 7.60 -31.74
C PRO A 96 -9.44 7.36 -30.44
N GLY A 97 -9.94 8.45 -29.82
CA GLY A 97 -10.74 8.39 -28.59
C GLY A 97 -10.00 8.39 -27.27
N TYR A 98 -8.68 8.23 -27.24
CA TYR A 98 -7.86 8.32 -26.02
C TYR A 98 -6.41 8.69 -26.33
N ALA A 99 -5.67 9.07 -25.29
CA ALA A 99 -4.23 9.25 -25.36
C ALA A 99 -3.54 8.41 -24.27
N ALA A 100 -2.25 8.20 -24.41
CA ALA A 100 -1.44 7.53 -23.40
C ALA A 100 -0.18 8.33 -23.09
N CYS A 101 0.18 8.40 -21.82
CA CYS A 101 1.49 8.81 -21.36
C CYS A 101 2.28 7.57 -20.92
N ILE A 102 3.48 7.41 -21.46
CA ILE A 102 4.39 6.31 -21.15
C ILE A 102 5.63 6.94 -20.52
N VAL A 103 5.99 6.51 -19.31
CA VAL A 103 7.16 6.99 -18.60
C VAL A 103 8.12 5.82 -18.38
N THR A 104 9.38 6.05 -18.71
CA THR A 104 10.49 5.13 -18.41
C THR A 104 11.40 5.80 -17.39
N VAL A 105 11.71 5.11 -16.30
CA VAL A 105 12.66 5.58 -15.29
C VAL A 105 13.84 4.62 -15.16
N GLU A 106 15.04 5.17 -15.03
CA GLU A 106 16.22 4.43 -14.55
C GLU A 106 16.42 4.81 -13.08
N ALA A 107 16.24 3.87 -12.18
CA ALA A 107 16.20 4.12 -10.75
C ALA A 107 17.19 3.24 -9.98
N GLU A 108 17.85 3.84 -9.00
CA GLU A 108 18.57 3.09 -7.97
C GLU A 108 17.56 2.63 -6.92
N VAL A 109 17.35 1.32 -6.83
CA VAL A 109 16.42 0.71 -5.88
C VAL A 109 17.21 0.05 -4.75
N SER A 110 16.74 0.18 -3.52
CA SER A 110 17.29 -0.52 -2.35
C SER A 110 16.23 -1.37 -1.67
N ARG A 111 16.67 -2.50 -1.13
CA ARG A 111 15.81 -3.30 -0.24
C ARG A 111 15.55 -2.56 1.06
N VAL A 112 14.32 -2.67 1.54
CA VAL A 112 13.97 -2.24 2.89
C VAL A 112 14.33 -3.37 3.84
N ASN A 113 15.38 -3.17 4.63
CA ASN A 113 15.63 -4.02 5.79
C ASN A 113 14.65 -3.58 6.88
N ASN A 114 13.40 -4.04 6.78
CA ASN A 114 12.36 -3.68 7.74
C ASN A 114 12.42 -4.61 8.94
N SER A 115 12.97 -4.10 10.05
CA SER A 115 13.03 -4.81 11.34
C SER A 115 11.72 -4.66 12.15
N ILE A 116 10.69 -4.05 11.57
CA ILE A 116 9.39 -3.92 12.22
C ILE A 116 8.68 -5.27 12.10
N VAL A 117 8.54 -5.94 13.22
CA VAL A 117 7.60 -7.06 13.35
C VAL A 117 6.27 -6.47 13.79
N PHE A 118 5.31 -6.52 12.89
CA PHE A 118 3.94 -6.07 13.12
C PHE A 118 3.00 -7.13 12.59
N ASN A 119 2.21 -7.71 13.46
CA ASN A 119 1.29 -8.79 13.14
C ASN A 119 -0.13 -8.42 13.49
N VAL A 120 -1.05 -8.87 12.65
CA VAL A 120 -2.50 -8.73 12.85
C VAL A 120 -3.11 -10.12 12.82
N ASP A 121 -3.78 -10.47 13.88
CA ASP A 121 -4.52 -11.70 14.06
C ASP A 121 -5.98 -11.41 14.37
N GLY A 122 -6.90 -12.29 13.99
CA GLY A 122 -8.33 -12.10 14.20
C GLY A 122 -9.16 -13.05 13.35
N LYS A 123 -10.48 -12.96 13.52
CA LYS A 123 -11.44 -13.69 12.70
C LYS A 123 -11.78 -12.83 11.47
N PHE A 124 -11.46 -13.34 10.29
CA PHE A 124 -11.69 -12.64 9.02
C PHE A 124 -12.87 -13.20 8.22
N ASP A 125 -13.41 -14.34 8.64
CA ASP A 125 -14.67 -14.89 8.14
C ASP A 125 -15.71 -14.76 9.24
N VAL A 126 -16.65 -13.83 9.09
CA VAL A 126 -17.61 -13.44 10.12
C VAL A 126 -19.03 -13.45 9.59
N ARG A 127 -20.01 -13.51 10.51
CA ARG A 127 -21.42 -13.40 10.17
C ARG A 127 -21.88 -11.94 10.22
N HIS A 128 -22.95 -11.66 9.50
CA HIS A 128 -23.68 -10.42 9.62
C HIS A 128 -24.04 -10.13 11.08
N GLU A 129 -23.82 -8.88 11.54
CA GLU A 129 -23.99 -8.43 12.94
C GLU A 129 -23.03 -9.06 13.96
N GLU A 130 -22.06 -9.86 13.53
CA GLU A 130 -21.03 -10.39 14.43
C GLU A 130 -20.03 -9.28 14.81
N GLU A 131 -19.61 -9.26 16.08
CA GLU A 131 -18.56 -8.36 16.55
C GLU A 131 -17.20 -8.85 16.07
N MET A 132 -16.45 -7.94 15.47
CA MET A 132 -15.07 -8.18 15.00
C MET A 132 -14.08 -7.69 16.03
N THR A 133 -13.06 -8.49 16.30
CA THR A 133 -11.93 -8.11 17.13
C THR A 133 -10.64 -8.49 16.42
N PHE A 134 -9.64 -7.62 16.54
CA PHE A 134 -8.31 -7.88 15.99
C PHE A 134 -7.27 -7.75 17.11
N LYS A 135 -6.37 -8.70 17.15
CA LYS A 135 -5.18 -8.67 17.98
C LYS A 135 -4.03 -8.13 17.17
N VAL A 136 -3.44 -7.03 17.59
CA VAL A 136 -2.29 -6.43 16.93
C VAL A 136 -1.08 -6.44 17.84
N VAL A 137 0.07 -6.85 17.29
CA VAL A 137 1.33 -6.96 18.03
C VAL A 137 2.40 -6.17 17.29
N SER A 138 3.14 -5.33 18.00
CA SER A 138 4.29 -4.63 17.44
C SER A 138 5.53 -4.76 18.33
N ASN A 139 6.68 -4.99 17.68
CA ASN A 139 7.98 -4.94 18.36
C ASN A 139 8.54 -3.50 18.46
N ARG A 140 7.78 -2.51 18.00
CA ARG A 140 8.19 -1.10 17.93
C ARG A 140 7.16 -0.20 18.58
N VAL A 141 7.67 0.91 19.13
CA VAL A 141 6.85 2.06 19.53
C VAL A 141 6.37 2.78 18.28
N GLY A 142 5.12 3.21 18.27
CA GLY A 142 4.58 3.89 17.11
C GLY A 142 3.07 4.09 17.17
N LYS A 143 2.50 4.38 16.03
CA LYS A 143 1.09 4.70 15.86
C LYS A 143 0.48 3.78 14.80
N LEU A 144 -0.70 3.28 15.06
CA LEU A 144 -1.47 2.46 14.13
C LEU A 144 -2.73 3.20 13.73
N GLY A 145 -2.94 3.35 12.42
CA GLY A 145 -4.23 3.66 11.83
C GLY A 145 -4.86 2.39 11.25
N VAL A 146 -6.13 2.18 11.53
CA VAL A 146 -6.93 1.09 10.96
C VAL A 146 -8.00 1.71 10.09
N PHE A 147 -8.09 1.26 8.85
CA PHE A 147 -8.97 1.85 7.84
C PHE A 147 -9.79 0.77 7.17
N ASN A 148 -11.08 1.05 6.95
CA ASN A 148 -11.92 0.28 6.05
C ASN A 148 -11.93 0.94 4.66
N TYR A 149 -11.79 0.14 3.61
CA TYR A 149 -11.88 0.61 2.23
C TYR A 149 -13.25 0.34 1.66
N HIS A 150 -13.96 1.41 1.31
CA HIS A 150 -15.28 1.34 0.70
C HIS A 150 -15.46 2.49 -0.31
N GLY A 151 -16.07 2.23 -1.47
CA GLY A 151 -16.41 3.26 -2.45
C GLY A 151 -15.22 4.08 -2.96
N ASN A 152 -14.03 3.48 -3.15
CA ASN A 152 -12.77 4.13 -3.54
C ASN A 152 -12.19 5.08 -2.47
N ARG A 153 -12.58 4.92 -1.20
CA ARG A 153 -12.11 5.70 -0.07
C ARG A 153 -11.73 4.81 1.10
N TYR A 154 -10.79 5.30 1.90
CA TYR A 154 -10.37 4.71 3.17
C TYR A 154 -10.98 5.50 4.31
N TYR A 155 -11.75 4.85 5.16
CA TYR A 155 -12.37 5.44 6.34
C TYR A 155 -11.67 4.94 7.58
N LYS A 156 -11.16 5.87 8.41
CA LYS A 156 -10.49 5.50 9.65
C LYS A 156 -11.49 4.89 10.64
N ILE A 157 -11.29 3.61 10.94
CA ILE A 157 -12.07 2.90 11.96
C ILE A 157 -11.52 3.24 13.34
N GLN A 158 -10.19 3.19 13.48
CA GLN A 158 -9.52 3.37 14.75
C GLN A 158 -8.09 3.89 14.59
N GLU A 159 -7.60 4.51 15.66
CA GLU A 159 -6.22 4.93 15.83
C GLU A 159 -5.76 4.57 17.23
N VAL A 160 -4.58 3.93 17.34
CA VAL A 160 -3.99 3.56 18.63
C VAL A 160 -2.49 3.83 18.64
N LYS A 161 -1.95 4.07 19.85
CA LYS A 161 -0.52 4.25 20.08
C LYS A 161 0.07 3.02 20.78
N PHE A 162 1.19 2.54 20.25
CA PHE A 162 2.05 1.56 20.90
C PHE A 162 3.07 2.32 21.75
N ALA A 163 2.86 2.39 23.03
CA ALA A 163 3.69 3.17 23.96
C ALA A 163 5.00 2.44 24.32
N SER A 164 5.07 1.12 24.15
CA SER A 164 6.25 0.32 24.46
C SER A 164 6.49 -0.73 23.37
N ARG A 165 7.69 -1.32 23.35
CA ARG A 165 8.03 -2.45 22.47
C ARG A 165 7.33 -3.73 22.93
N GLN A 166 7.10 -4.64 22.00
CA GLN A 166 6.43 -5.94 22.25
C GLN A 166 5.05 -5.78 22.91
N THR A 167 4.33 -4.75 22.50
CA THR A 167 2.98 -4.49 23.00
C THR A 167 1.96 -5.23 22.14
N GLU A 168 1.02 -5.85 22.84
CA GLU A 168 -0.18 -6.44 22.25
C GLU A 168 -1.38 -5.53 22.57
N ILE A 169 -2.19 -5.25 21.55
CA ILE A 169 -3.40 -4.44 21.69
C ILE A 169 -4.56 -5.18 21.05
N MET A 170 -5.68 -5.28 21.76
CA MET A 170 -6.93 -5.73 21.20
C MET A 170 -7.70 -4.55 20.58
N LEU A 171 -8.21 -4.73 19.39
CA LEU A 171 -9.07 -3.77 18.71
C LEU A 171 -10.52 -4.28 18.65
N PRO A 172 -11.51 -3.44 18.90
CA PRO A 172 -11.38 -2.05 19.30
C PRO A 172 -10.74 -1.90 20.70
N SER A 173 -9.81 -0.94 20.85
CA SER A 173 -9.12 -0.68 22.10
C SER A 173 -10.03 -0.02 23.16
N ASP A 174 -11.05 0.66 22.71
CA ASP A 174 -12.13 1.19 23.54
C ASP A 174 -13.25 0.14 23.61
N LYS A 175 -13.43 -0.46 24.77
CA LYS A 175 -14.44 -1.51 24.99
C LYS A 175 -15.89 -1.03 24.83
N THR A 176 -16.12 0.29 24.82
CA THR A 176 -17.45 0.86 24.54
C THR A 176 -17.78 0.91 23.06
N LYS A 177 -16.78 0.79 22.19
CA LYS A 177 -16.92 0.77 20.75
C LYS A 177 -16.88 -0.65 20.23
N LYS A 178 -17.80 -0.98 19.33
CA LYS A 178 -17.88 -2.27 18.69
C LYS A 178 -17.61 -2.12 17.20
N LEU A 179 -16.82 -3.01 16.66
CA LEU A 179 -16.71 -3.18 15.21
C LEU A 179 -17.69 -4.29 14.82
N VAL A 180 -18.74 -3.94 14.11
CA VAL A 180 -19.79 -4.88 13.73
C VAL A 180 -19.74 -5.13 12.23
N ALA A 181 -19.71 -6.39 11.85
CA ALA A 181 -19.70 -6.83 10.46
C ALA A 181 -21.09 -6.62 9.85
N MET A 182 -21.16 -5.89 8.72
CA MET A 182 -22.46 -5.59 8.08
C MET A 182 -22.47 -6.04 6.62
N VAL A 183 -23.47 -6.79 6.25
CA VAL A 183 -23.78 -7.08 4.84
C VAL A 183 -24.78 -6.03 4.36
N PRO A 184 -24.50 -5.31 3.27
CA PRO A 184 -25.41 -4.32 2.71
C PRO A 184 -26.80 -4.92 2.42
N GLU A 185 -27.82 -4.08 2.50
CA GLU A 185 -29.19 -4.50 2.22
C GLU A 185 -29.31 -5.08 0.80
N GLY A 186 -30.05 -6.17 0.67
CA GLY A 186 -30.25 -6.88 -0.61
C GLY A 186 -29.08 -7.79 -1.03
N LYS A 187 -28.01 -7.88 -0.22
CA LYS A 187 -26.89 -8.81 -0.47
C LYS A 187 -26.92 -9.97 0.56
N THR A 188 -26.36 -11.11 0.17
CA THR A 188 -26.17 -12.27 1.05
C THR A 188 -24.77 -12.33 1.64
N GLN A 189 -23.82 -11.62 1.03
CA GLN A 189 -22.42 -11.58 1.45
C GLN A 189 -21.79 -10.22 1.12
N SER A 190 -20.72 -9.89 1.81
CA SER A 190 -19.87 -8.74 1.57
C SER A 190 -18.42 -9.11 1.80
N LYS A 191 -17.52 -8.43 1.10
CA LYS A 191 -16.08 -8.55 1.31
C LYS A 191 -15.51 -7.16 1.53
N GLU A 192 -14.95 -6.92 2.70
CA GLU A 192 -14.40 -5.63 3.09
C GLU A 192 -12.89 -5.70 3.23
N LEU A 193 -12.20 -4.68 2.74
CA LEU A 193 -10.75 -4.55 2.90
C LEU A 193 -10.45 -3.68 4.11
N VAL A 194 -9.75 -4.26 5.09
CA VAL A 194 -9.26 -3.55 6.27
C VAL A 194 -7.74 -3.38 6.15
N THR A 195 -7.29 -2.13 6.17
CA THR A 195 -5.88 -1.75 6.07
C THR A 195 -5.36 -1.31 7.44
N PHE A 196 -4.29 -1.94 7.89
CA PHE A 196 -3.56 -1.64 9.11
C PHE A 196 -2.25 -0.93 8.72
N LEU A 197 -2.15 0.37 8.98
CA LEU A 197 -0.96 1.17 8.71
C LEU A 197 -0.26 1.52 10.02
N PHE A 198 0.82 0.80 10.32
CA PHE A 198 1.71 1.12 11.44
C PHE A 198 2.81 2.07 11.01
N SER A 199 3.13 3.05 11.87
CA SER A 199 4.22 4.02 11.67
C SER A 199 4.97 4.27 12.98
N GLU A 200 6.31 4.19 12.94
CA GLU A 200 7.18 4.68 14.04
C GLU A 200 7.21 6.20 14.11
N LYS A 201 6.78 6.90 13.06
CA LYS A 201 6.64 8.35 13.02
C LYS A 201 5.27 8.76 13.54
N ASP A 202 5.20 9.87 14.22
CA ASP A 202 3.92 10.45 14.64
C ASP A 202 3.23 11.10 13.42
N VAL A 203 2.45 10.30 12.72
CA VAL A 203 1.71 10.72 11.53
C VAL A 203 0.27 11.03 11.95
N PRO A 204 -0.24 12.22 11.61
CA PRO A 204 -1.66 12.52 11.84
C PRO A 204 -2.52 11.75 10.83
N PHE A 205 -3.34 10.83 11.31
CA PHE A 205 -4.28 10.11 10.46
C PHE A 205 -5.61 10.88 10.37
N LYS A 206 -5.98 11.29 9.13
CA LYS A 206 -7.30 11.87 8.84
C LYS A 206 -8.39 10.81 9.02
N ASN A 207 -9.65 11.25 9.14
CA ASN A 207 -10.78 10.34 9.22
C ASN A 207 -11.08 9.65 7.89
N GLU A 208 -10.69 10.28 6.78
CA GLU A 208 -10.97 9.80 5.44
C GLU A 208 -9.82 10.14 4.48
N TYR A 209 -9.55 9.24 3.53
CA TYR A 209 -8.60 9.41 2.44
C TYR A 209 -9.18 8.88 1.14
N THR A 210 -8.94 9.55 0.03
CA THR A 210 -9.06 8.93 -1.30
C THR A 210 -7.95 7.90 -1.47
N THR A 211 -8.07 7.03 -2.48
CA THR A 211 -7.01 6.03 -2.79
C THR A 211 -5.66 6.71 -3.05
N LEU A 212 -5.65 7.85 -3.76
CA LEU A 212 -4.43 8.60 -4.04
C LEU A 212 -3.84 9.23 -2.76
N GLU A 213 -4.67 9.83 -1.92
CA GLU A 213 -4.20 10.39 -0.64
C GLU A 213 -3.63 9.32 0.29
N MET A 214 -4.23 8.13 0.34
CA MET A 214 -3.71 7.00 1.13
C MET A 214 -2.36 6.52 0.59
N LYS A 215 -2.20 6.40 -0.74
CA LYS A 215 -0.92 6.10 -1.37
C LYS A 215 0.15 7.14 -1.02
N ASN A 216 -0.19 8.43 -1.11
CA ASN A 216 0.71 9.53 -0.76
C ASN A 216 1.08 9.52 0.72
N LEU A 217 0.12 9.25 1.60
CA LEU A 217 0.37 9.08 3.04
C LEU A 217 1.38 7.95 3.28
N ILE A 218 1.12 6.77 2.72
CA ILE A 218 2.00 5.62 2.84
C ILE A 218 3.39 5.97 2.29
N ALA A 219 3.48 6.60 1.11
CA ALA A 219 4.74 6.99 0.49
C ALA A 219 5.53 8.02 1.33
N SER A 220 4.83 8.91 2.04
CA SER A 220 5.46 9.93 2.90
C SER A 220 6.16 9.36 4.13
N ILE A 221 5.81 8.15 4.55
CA ILE A 221 6.45 7.48 5.69
C ILE A 221 7.59 6.61 5.13
N PRO A 222 8.84 6.83 5.55
CA PRO A 222 9.96 6.02 5.07
C PRO A 222 9.68 4.51 5.29
N PRO A 223 9.96 3.65 4.30
CA PRO A 223 9.62 2.21 4.38
C PRO A 223 10.16 1.50 5.63
N LYS A 224 11.36 1.90 6.11
CA LYS A 224 11.96 1.38 7.34
C LYS A 224 11.19 1.73 8.63
N ASN A 225 10.31 2.72 8.56
CA ASN A 225 9.54 3.24 9.69
C ASN A 225 8.04 2.90 9.60
N ARG A 226 7.63 2.11 8.60
CA ARG A 226 6.23 1.73 8.41
C ARG A 226 6.06 0.24 8.18
N LYS A 227 4.87 -0.26 8.49
CA LYS A 227 4.37 -1.56 8.06
C LYS A 227 2.92 -1.42 7.66
N VAL A 228 2.55 -1.98 6.51
CA VAL A 228 1.17 -2.01 6.03
C VAL A 228 0.73 -3.46 5.97
N ILE A 229 -0.42 -3.76 6.53
CA ILE A 229 -1.05 -5.07 6.42
C ILE A 229 -2.48 -4.86 5.94
N ASN A 230 -2.82 -5.54 4.87
CA ASN A 230 -4.17 -5.57 4.32
C ASN A 230 -4.81 -6.92 4.66
N ARG A 231 -6.08 -6.89 5.10
CA ARG A 231 -6.86 -8.09 5.38
C ARG A 231 -8.24 -7.94 4.78
N TYR A 232 -8.71 -8.97 4.12
CA TYR A 232 -10.10 -9.05 3.74
C TYR A 232 -10.92 -9.70 4.84
N VAL A 233 -12.04 -9.07 5.14
CA VAL A 233 -13.07 -9.61 6.01
C VAL A 233 -14.22 -10.08 5.12
N ASN A 234 -14.48 -11.38 5.13
CA ASN A 234 -15.61 -11.97 4.43
C ASN A 234 -16.81 -11.99 5.39
N ILE A 235 -17.91 -11.38 4.99
CA ILE A 235 -19.12 -11.27 5.82
C ILE A 235 -20.25 -12.00 5.12
N VAL A 236 -20.86 -12.95 5.80
CA VAL A 236 -22.00 -13.74 5.29
C VAL A 236 -23.22 -13.59 6.19
N ARG A 237 -24.40 -13.65 5.60
CA ARG A 237 -25.66 -13.70 6.37
C ARG A 237 -25.99 -15.09 6.85
#